data_e7a00220082fedc011eb4d6b210917cf
#
_entry.id   e7a00220082fedc011eb4d6b210917cf
#
_cell.length_a   1.000
_cell.length_b   1.000
_cell.length_c   1.000
_cell.angle_alpha   90.00
_cell.angle_beta   90.00
_cell.angle_gamma   90.00
#
_symmetry.space_group_name_H-M   'P 1'
#
loop_
_entity.id
_entity.type
_entity.pdbx_description
1 polymer ?
#
loop_
_entity_poly.entity_id
_entity_poly.type
_entity_poly.pdbx_seq_one_letter_code
_entity_poly.pdbx_strand_id
1 'polypeptide(L)'
;MQNGWISPEFFIKSSKPDNTVIIGYASVFEVTDNQNDIISKGAFKNSESHNVKLLWQHDVTKPIGVIKYLAEDDYGLKIEAEINNKTLLGAEASALIKQKAVSRLSIGFTIKSSDYNSQGLRVIEEVELMEISIVTFPANSRAGISQIKQQTLETIPN
;
A
#
# COMPACT_ATOMS: atom_id res chain seq x y z
N MET A 1 11.27 12.00 17.12
CA MET A 1 11.11 11.80 16.37
C MET A 1 10.47 10.92 15.96
N GLN A 2 10.45 10.83 15.48
CA GLN A 2 9.73 10.17 14.99
C GLN A 2 9.49 8.93 15.43
N ASN A 3 8.78 8.47 15.31
CA ASN A 3 8.22 7.34 15.82
C ASN A 3 8.59 6.14 15.13
N GLY A 4 9.34 6.19 14.17
CA GLY A 4 9.85 5.04 13.55
C GLY A 4 8.99 4.39 12.48
N TRP A 5 7.85 4.91 12.19
CA TRP A 5 7.11 4.34 11.08
C TRP A 5 7.69 4.86 9.77
N ILE A 6 7.63 4.01 8.76
CA ILE A 6 8.15 4.33 7.43
C ILE A 6 7.02 4.15 6.43
N SER A 7 6.80 5.17 5.63
CA SER A 7 5.79 5.14 4.60
C SER A 7 6.45 4.70 3.29
N PRO A 8 5.96 3.63 2.66
CA PRO A 8 6.57 3.15 1.44
C PRO A 8 6.45 4.16 0.31
N GLU A 9 7.51 4.30 -0.45
CA GLU A 9 7.53 5.09 -1.66
C GLU A 9 7.62 4.18 -2.86
N PHE A 10 7.27 4.71 -4.02
CA PHE A 10 7.43 3.99 -5.28
C PHE A 10 8.11 4.88 -6.31
N PHE A 11 8.57 4.26 -7.39
CA PHE A 11 9.26 4.96 -8.46
C PHE A 11 8.64 4.58 -9.80
N ILE A 12 8.72 5.50 -10.76
CA ILE A 12 8.27 5.20 -12.12
C ILE A 12 9.35 4.37 -12.80
N LYS A 13 8.96 3.18 -13.25
CA LYS A 13 9.86 2.31 -14.02
C LYS A 13 9.83 2.68 -15.50
N SER A 14 8.65 2.99 -16.04
CA SER A 14 8.51 3.42 -17.42
C SER A 14 7.23 4.22 -17.55
N SER A 15 7.20 5.08 -18.58
CA SER A 15 6.01 5.86 -18.86
C SER A 15 5.85 5.95 -20.38
N LYS A 16 4.71 5.48 -20.86
CA LYS A 16 4.33 5.50 -22.25
C LYS A 16 2.96 6.15 -22.37
N PRO A 17 2.53 6.53 -23.59
CA PRO A 17 1.22 7.15 -23.72
C PRO A 17 0.09 6.33 -23.11
N ASP A 18 0.13 5.00 -23.28
CA ASP A 18 -0.96 4.13 -22.86
C ASP A 18 -0.84 3.61 -21.44
N ASN A 19 0.35 3.65 -20.84
CA ASN A 19 0.52 3.15 -19.49
C ASN A 19 1.72 3.76 -18.80
N THR A 20 1.66 3.70 -17.47
CA THR A 20 2.78 4.07 -16.61
C THR A 20 3.02 2.90 -15.66
N VAL A 21 4.25 2.42 -15.60
CA VAL A 21 4.61 1.30 -14.73
C VAL A 21 5.38 1.84 -13.54
N ILE A 22 4.94 1.47 -12.35
CA ILE A 22 5.59 1.88 -11.11
C ILE A 22 6.09 0.65 -10.37
N ILE A 23 7.16 0.83 -9.62
CA ILE A 23 7.71 -0.20 -8.74
C ILE A 23 7.91 0.39 -7.36
N GLY A 24 7.80 -0.44 -6.34
CA GLY A 24 8.03 0.01 -4.99
C GLY A 24 7.65 -1.06 -3.98
N TYR A 25 7.62 -0.65 -2.72
CA TYR A 25 7.20 -1.53 -1.63
C TYR A 25 5.86 -1.05 -1.13
N ALA A 26 4.87 -1.93 -1.15
CA ALA A 26 3.54 -1.62 -0.66
C ALA A 26 3.46 -1.74 0.86
N SER A 27 4.38 -2.48 1.47
CA SER A 27 4.48 -2.64 2.91
C SER A 27 5.92 -2.96 3.27
N VAL A 28 6.37 -2.50 4.43
CA VAL A 28 7.73 -2.73 4.92
C VAL A 28 7.60 -3.55 6.20
N PHE A 29 8.40 -4.63 6.29
CA PHE A 29 8.31 -5.55 7.42
C PHE A 29 8.98 -4.98 8.67
N GLU A 30 8.49 -5.41 9.82
CA GLU A 30 9.11 -5.22 11.12
C GLU A 30 9.26 -3.76 11.52
N VAL A 31 8.41 -2.89 10.97
CA VAL A 31 8.36 -1.48 11.32
C VAL A 31 7.05 -1.24 12.05
N THR A 32 7.14 -0.64 13.23
CA THR A 32 5.95 -0.30 14.01
C THR A 32 5.26 0.90 13.39
N ASP A 33 3.99 0.73 13.06
CA ASP A 33 3.22 1.83 12.49
C ASP A 33 2.56 2.67 13.59
N ASN A 34 1.79 3.68 13.19
CA ASN A 34 1.16 4.59 14.12
C ASN A 34 0.08 3.96 14.98
N GLN A 35 -0.36 2.76 14.63
CA GLN A 35 -1.39 2.05 15.38
C GLN A 35 -0.79 0.97 16.26
N ASN A 36 0.53 0.97 16.42
CA ASN A 36 1.27 -0.03 17.18
C ASN A 36 1.16 -1.43 16.57
N ASP A 37 1.07 -1.49 15.25
CA ASP A 37 1.05 -2.73 14.50
C ASP A 37 2.38 -2.95 13.80
N ILE A 38 2.77 -4.20 13.72
CA ILE A 38 3.94 -4.63 12.97
C ILE A 38 3.47 -5.72 12.00
N ILE A 39 3.82 -5.61 10.73
CA ILE A 39 3.55 -6.66 9.76
C ILE A 39 4.84 -7.47 9.61
N SER A 40 4.75 -8.75 9.86
CA SER A 40 5.93 -9.60 9.83
C SER A 40 6.10 -10.25 8.46
N LYS A 41 7.33 -10.60 8.16
CA LYS A 41 7.65 -11.33 6.93
C LYS A 41 6.85 -12.63 6.91
N GLY A 42 6.27 -12.93 5.76
CA GLY A 42 5.38 -14.08 5.59
C GLY A 42 3.91 -13.68 5.61
N ALA A 43 3.58 -12.47 6.05
CA ALA A 43 2.18 -12.07 6.17
C ALA A 43 1.44 -12.11 4.84
N PHE A 44 2.15 -11.91 3.73
CA PHE A 44 1.56 -11.86 2.39
C PHE A 44 1.80 -13.14 1.59
N LYS A 45 2.20 -14.22 2.24
CA LYS A 45 2.64 -15.44 1.54
C LYS A 45 1.55 -16.05 0.66
N ASN A 46 0.29 -15.80 0.97
CA ASN A 46 -0.82 -16.34 0.20
C ASN A 46 -1.45 -15.33 -0.74
N SER A 47 -0.82 -14.16 -0.91
CA SER A 47 -1.33 -13.12 -1.79
C SER A 47 -0.84 -13.35 -3.22
N GLU A 48 -1.74 -13.15 -4.18
CA GLU A 48 -1.41 -13.30 -5.60
C GLU A 48 -1.83 -12.05 -6.36
N SER A 49 -0.98 -11.63 -7.30
CA SER A 49 -1.14 -10.35 -7.95
C SER A 49 -2.51 -10.18 -8.63
N HIS A 50 -3.05 -11.25 -9.22
CA HIS A 50 -4.32 -11.12 -9.94
C HIS A 50 -5.53 -10.94 -9.01
N ASN A 51 -5.37 -11.19 -7.71
CA ASN A 51 -6.44 -11.02 -6.74
C ASN A 51 -6.38 -9.71 -6.00
N VAL A 52 -5.34 -8.90 -6.24
CA VAL A 52 -5.11 -7.65 -5.51
C VAL A 52 -5.39 -6.50 -6.46
N LYS A 53 -6.23 -5.56 -6.03
CA LYS A 53 -6.65 -4.45 -6.89
C LYS A 53 -5.73 -3.26 -6.73
N LEU A 54 -5.51 -2.52 -7.82
CA LEU A 54 -4.75 -1.27 -7.78
C LEU A 54 -5.77 -0.13 -7.78
N LEU A 55 -5.83 0.61 -6.67
CA LEU A 55 -6.83 1.65 -6.50
C LEU A 55 -6.17 3.03 -6.36
N TRP A 56 -7.01 4.04 -6.49
CA TRP A 56 -6.68 5.44 -6.24
C TRP A 56 -7.26 5.84 -4.89
N GLN A 57 -6.38 6.21 -3.94
CA GLN A 57 -6.80 6.77 -2.65
C GLN A 57 -7.75 5.86 -1.86
N HIS A 58 -7.51 4.54 -1.92
CA HIS A 58 -8.36 3.53 -1.23
C HIS A 58 -9.82 3.56 -1.69
N ASP A 59 -10.11 4.16 -2.81
CA ASP A 59 -11.49 4.26 -3.29
C ASP A 59 -11.79 3.05 -4.19
N VAL A 60 -12.67 2.17 -3.70
CA VAL A 60 -12.99 0.93 -4.43
C VAL A 60 -13.69 1.19 -5.76
N THR A 61 -14.21 2.40 -5.97
CA THR A 61 -14.83 2.75 -7.25
C THR A 61 -13.81 3.31 -8.24
N LYS A 62 -12.52 3.38 -7.85
CA LYS A 62 -11.48 4.02 -8.68
C LYS A 62 -10.30 3.08 -8.90
N PRO A 63 -10.50 1.94 -9.56
CA PRO A 63 -9.36 1.15 -9.99
C PRO A 63 -8.66 1.88 -11.14
N ILE A 64 -7.33 1.93 -11.09
CA ILE A 64 -6.57 2.69 -12.07
C ILE A 64 -5.62 1.85 -12.89
N GLY A 65 -5.60 0.53 -12.66
CA GLY A 65 -4.71 -0.35 -13.40
C GLY A 65 -4.69 -1.73 -12.78
N VAL A 66 -3.55 -2.40 -12.90
CA VAL A 66 -3.40 -3.77 -12.41
C VAL A 66 -2.06 -3.93 -11.71
N ILE A 67 -2.01 -4.92 -10.81
CA ILE A 67 -0.77 -5.34 -10.18
C ILE A 67 -0.14 -6.40 -11.07
N LYS A 68 1.06 -6.13 -11.58
CA LYS A 68 1.74 -7.04 -12.51
C LYS A 68 2.62 -8.04 -11.77
N TYR A 69 3.16 -7.65 -10.61
CA TYR A 69 4.08 -8.48 -9.85
C TYR A 69 3.92 -8.16 -8.38
N LEU A 70 3.99 -9.18 -7.57
CA LEU A 70 3.83 -9.05 -6.13
C LEU A 70 4.61 -10.17 -5.47
N ALA A 71 5.58 -9.82 -4.63
CA ALA A 71 6.36 -10.84 -3.91
C ALA A 71 7.01 -10.21 -2.69
N GLU A 72 7.18 -11.01 -1.66
CA GLU A 72 7.95 -10.61 -0.50
C GLU A 72 9.44 -10.77 -0.76
N ASP A 73 10.23 -9.83 -0.24
CA ASP A 73 11.65 -10.02 -0.07
C ASP A 73 11.97 -9.74 1.40
N ASP A 74 13.25 -9.57 1.74
CA ASP A 74 13.60 -9.36 3.15
C ASP A 74 13.17 -8.00 3.68
N TYR A 75 12.92 -7.04 2.81
CA TYR A 75 12.56 -5.69 3.21
C TYR A 75 11.05 -5.50 3.35
N GLY A 76 10.29 -6.10 2.47
CA GLY A 76 8.85 -5.89 2.47
C GLY A 76 8.15 -6.55 1.30
N LEU A 77 6.96 -6.06 0.99
CA LEU A 77 6.14 -6.54 -0.11
C LEU A 77 6.45 -5.68 -1.34
N LYS A 78 7.23 -6.24 -2.24
CA LYS A 78 7.63 -5.55 -3.47
C LYS A 78 6.57 -5.73 -4.53
N ILE A 79 6.25 -4.66 -5.23
CA ILE A 79 5.24 -4.70 -6.28
C ILE A 79 5.72 -4.01 -7.55
N GLU A 80 5.16 -4.46 -8.66
CA GLU A 80 5.19 -3.73 -9.91
C GLU A 80 3.75 -3.59 -10.37
N ALA A 81 3.33 -2.37 -10.69
CA ALA A 81 1.94 -2.08 -11.07
C ALA A 81 1.92 -1.27 -12.35
N GLU A 82 0.87 -1.47 -13.12
CA GLU A 82 0.68 -0.78 -14.39
C GLU A 82 -0.59 0.06 -14.32
N ILE A 83 -0.41 1.37 -14.50
CA ILE A 83 -1.54 2.31 -14.53
C ILE A 83 -2.01 2.43 -15.97
N ASN A 84 -3.33 2.34 -16.16
CA ASN A 84 -3.94 2.41 -17.48
C ASN A 84 -4.23 3.87 -17.86
N ASN A 85 -3.34 4.44 -18.69
CA ASN A 85 -3.48 5.84 -19.09
C ASN A 85 -4.55 6.06 -20.15
N LYS A 86 -5.17 4.98 -20.63
CA LYS A 86 -6.30 5.10 -21.55
C LYS A 86 -7.57 5.50 -20.83
N THR A 87 -7.61 5.32 -19.50
CA THR A 87 -8.72 5.85 -18.71
C THR A 87 -8.41 7.28 -18.32
N LEU A 88 -9.45 8.07 -18.14
CA LEU A 88 -9.28 9.45 -17.72
C LEU A 88 -8.59 9.51 -16.34
N LEU A 89 -9.06 8.71 -15.40
CA LEU A 89 -8.50 8.70 -14.06
C LEU A 89 -7.05 8.22 -14.06
N GLY A 90 -6.74 7.18 -14.84
CA GLY A 90 -5.36 6.69 -14.93
C GLY A 90 -4.42 7.74 -15.49
N ALA A 91 -4.85 8.47 -16.51
CA ALA A 91 -4.03 9.53 -17.09
C ALA A 91 -3.80 10.65 -16.08
N GLU A 92 -4.82 11.03 -15.33
CA GLU A 92 -4.70 12.05 -14.30
C GLU A 92 -3.78 11.59 -13.17
N ALA A 93 -3.95 10.35 -12.73
CA ALA A 93 -3.10 9.79 -11.69
C ALA A 93 -1.63 9.79 -12.14
N SER A 94 -1.37 9.37 -13.37
CA SER A 94 -0.01 9.33 -13.89
C SER A 94 0.62 10.72 -13.95
N ALA A 95 -0.15 11.74 -14.32
CA ALA A 95 0.35 13.11 -14.35
C ALA A 95 0.77 13.58 -12.96
N LEU A 96 -0.04 13.27 -11.94
CA LEU A 96 0.26 13.66 -10.56
C LEU A 96 1.47 12.90 -10.01
N ILE A 97 1.61 11.65 -10.39
CA ILE A 97 2.76 10.84 -9.99
C ILE A 97 4.04 11.39 -10.61
N LYS A 98 4.01 11.76 -11.87
CA LYS A 98 5.18 12.33 -12.55
C LYS A 98 5.58 13.65 -11.92
N GLN A 99 4.61 14.41 -11.45
CA GLN A 99 4.83 15.68 -10.78
C GLN A 99 5.32 15.48 -9.34
N LYS A 100 5.26 14.26 -8.83
CA LYS A 100 5.58 13.90 -7.45
C LYS A 100 4.61 14.53 -6.45
N ALA A 101 3.41 14.86 -6.90
CA ALA A 101 2.34 15.27 -6.01
C ALA A 101 1.82 14.09 -5.19
N VAL A 102 1.94 12.88 -5.73
CA VAL A 102 1.52 11.64 -5.07
C VAL A 102 2.62 10.62 -5.29
N SER A 103 3.15 10.03 -4.21
CA SER A 103 4.30 9.14 -4.31
C SER A 103 4.30 8.01 -3.28
N ARG A 104 3.17 7.78 -2.61
CA ARG A 104 3.13 6.78 -1.53
C ARG A 104 2.18 5.66 -1.88
N LEU A 105 2.46 4.49 -1.30
CA LEU A 105 1.60 3.32 -1.41
C LEU A 105 1.00 3.00 -0.04
N SER A 106 -0.17 2.42 -0.06
CA SER A 106 -0.86 1.97 1.15
C SER A 106 -1.64 0.72 0.80
N ILE A 107 -1.84 -0.16 1.77
CA ILE A 107 -2.50 -1.44 1.54
C ILE A 107 -3.82 -1.50 2.28
N GLY A 108 -4.76 -2.25 1.71
CA GLY A 108 -6.00 -2.60 2.37
C GLY A 108 -6.07 -4.11 2.50
N PHE A 109 -6.35 -4.60 3.70
CA PHE A 109 -6.30 -6.02 3.98
C PHE A 109 -7.23 -6.41 5.12
N THR A 110 -7.47 -7.72 5.20
CA THR A 110 -8.16 -8.33 6.35
C THR A 110 -7.12 -9.14 7.12
N ILE A 111 -7.09 -8.97 8.43
CA ILE A 111 -6.16 -9.71 9.28
C ILE A 111 -6.68 -11.13 9.47
N LYS A 112 -5.86 -12.12 9.14
CA LYS A 112 -6.21 -13.52 9.34
C LYS A 112 -5.55 -14.12 10.56
N SER A 113 -4.38 -13.62 10.93
CA SER A 113 -3.64 -14.12 12.10
C SER A 113 -2.79 -13.00 12.67
N SER A 114 -2.87 -12.80 13.95
CA SER A 114 -2.05 -11.81 14.65
C SER A 114 -1.89 -12.23 16.12
N ASP A 115 -0.88 -11.65 16.76
CA ASP A 115 -0.64 -11.89 18.18
C ASP A 115 0.07 -10.65 18.73
N TYR A 116 0.13 -10.54 20.05
CA TYR A 116 0.82 -9.44 20.70
C TYR A 116 2.19 -9.91 21.17
N ASN A 117 3.21 -9.09 20.93
CA ASN A 117 4.54 -9.42 21.41
C ASN A 117 4.71 -8.95 22.87
N SER A 118 5.90 -9.16 23.43
CA SER A 118 6.17 -8.84 24.83
C SER A 118 6.09 -7.34 25.13
N GLN A 119 6.14 -6.51 24.10
CA GLN A 119 6.07 -5.06 24.24
C GLN A 119 4.65 -4.52 24.06
N GLY A 120 3.67 -5.41 23.89
CA GLY A 120 2.28 -5.00 23.68
C GLY A 120 1.96 -4.56 22.27
N LEU A 121 2.87 -4.74 21.33
CA LEU A 121 2.62 -4.43 19.93
C LEU A 121 1.91 -5.60 19.26
N ARG A 122 0.97 -5.29 18.37
CA ARG A 122 0.29 -6.33 17.61
C ARG A 122 1.13 -6.70 16.40
N VAL A 123 1.51 -7.98 16.32
CA VAL A 123 2.26 -8.52 15.19
C VAL A 123 1.27 -9.21 14.27
N ILE A 124 1.14 -8.70 13.06
CA ILE A 124 0.24 -9.24 12.05
C ILE A 124 1.03 -10.26 11.25
N GLU A 125 0.59 -11.51 11.33
CA GLU A 125 1.32 -12.66 10.81
C GLU A 125 0.79 -13.16 9.49
N GLU A 126 -0.49 -12.92 9.21
CA GLU A 126 -1.09 -13.29 7.94
C GLU A 126 -2.27 -12.38 7.66
N VAL A 127 -2.37 -11.97 6.40
CA VAL A 127 -3.47 -11.14 5.94
C VAL A 127 -4.04 -11.69 4.65
N GLU A 128 -5.28 -11.30 4.37
CA GLU A 128 -5.83 -11.37 3.03
C GLU A 128 -5.68 -9.99 2.42
N LEU A 129 -4.75 -9.85 1.48
CA LEU A 129 -4.49 -8.56 0.85
C LEU A 129 -5.56 -8.31 -0.20
N MET A 130 -6.27 -7.20 -0.06
CA MET A 130 -7.39 -6.87 -0.93
C MET A 130 -7.00 -5.88 -2.01
N GLU A 131 -6.22 -4.86 -1.65
CA GLU A 131 -5.89 -3.81 -2.60
C GLU A 131 -4.60 -3.12 -2.20
N ILE A 132 -3.97 -2.50 -3.18
CA ILE A 132 -2.85 -1.60 -3.00
C ILE A 132 -3.28 -0.29 -3.64
N SER A 133 -3.12 0.80 -2.91
CA SER A 133 -3.53 2.12 -3.39
C SER A 133 -2.35 3.05 -3.53
N ILE A 134 -2.45 3.92 -4.51
CA ILE A 134 -1.59 5.09 -4.62
C ILE A 134 -2.29 6.18 -3.85
N VAL A 135 -1.61 6.75 -2.86
CA VAL A 135 -2.24 7.68 -1.92
C VAL A 135 -1.38 8.93 -1.73
N THR A 136 -2.07 10.00 -1.35
CA THR A 136 -1.40 11.25 -0.96
C THR A 136 -0.78 11.07 0.42
N PHE A 137 -1.55 10.55 1.36
CA PHE A 137 -1.09 10.27 2.71
C PHE A 137 -1.39 8.82 3.05
N PRO A 138 -0.37 8.00 3.33
CA PRO A 138 -0.60 6.63 3.75
C PRO A 138 -1.38 6.60 5.06
N ALA A 139 -2.18 5.54 5.25
CA ALA A 139 -3.07 5.45 6.40
C ALA A 139 -2.32 5.60 7.71
N ASN A 140 -1.20 4.92 7.86
CA ASN A 140 -0.49 4.96 9.13
C ASN A 140 0.28 6.25 9.35
N SER A 141 0.55 7.03 8.33
CA SER A 141 1.20 8.34 8.53
C SER A 141 0.24 9.37 9.07
N ARG A 142 -1.04 9.06 9.03
CA ARG A 142 -2.05 9.99 9.46
C ARG A 142 -2.07 10.30 10.89
N ALA A 143 -1.52 9.40 11.71
CA ALA A 143 -1.50 9.67 13.13
C ALA A 143 -0.74 10.94 13.45
N GLY A 144 0.26 11.24 12.66
CA GLY A 144 1.02 12.46 12.87
C GLY A 144 0.25 13.70 12.51
N ILE A 145 -0.80 13.57 11.75
CA ILE A 145 -1.60 14.68 11.34
C ILE A 145 -2.89 14.65 12.04
N SER A 146 -3.44 13.56 12.17
CA SER A 146 -4.64 13.41 12.82
C SER A 146 -5.15 12.19 12.39
N GLN A 147 -5.54 11.72 12.14
CA GLN A 147 -5.82 10.62 11.81
C GLN A 147 -6.85 10.37 11.01
N ILE A 148 -7.19 10.11 10.37
CA ILE A 148 -8.16 9.79 9.56
C ILE A 148 -8.52 8.48 9.47
N LYS A 149 -8.75 7.85 9.52
CA LYS A 149 -8.78 6.70 9.48
C LYS A 149 -9.43 6.06 9.23
N GLN A 150 -9.61 5.91 8.78
CA GLN A 150 -9.77 5.25 8.63
C GLN A 150 -10.03 4.51 8.47
N GLN A 151 -10.61 4.34 8.01
CA GLN A 151 -10.69 3.62 7.86
C GLN A 151 -11.08 2.99 7.57
N THR A 152 -11.78 2.89 7.05
CA THR A 152 -12.14 2.20 6.88
C THR A 152 -12.26 1.45 6.76
N LEU A 153 -12.60 0.96 6.44
CA LEU A 153 -12.65 0.03 6.60
C LEU A 153 -12.31 -0.45 7.34
N GLU A 154 -12.36 -0.35 7.65
CA GLU A 154 -11.81 -0.67 8.26
C GLU A 154 -11.39 -1.03 8.30
N THR A 155 -11.75 -0.94 7.86
CA THR A 155 -11.17 -1.28 7.77
C THR A 155 -10.53 -1.29 7.31
N ILE A 156 -10.58 -1.13 6.79
CA ILE A 156 -9.81 -1.18 6.47
C ILE A 156 -9.13 -0.63 6.64
N PRO A 157 -8.97 -0.58 6.83
CA PRO A 157 -8.20 -0.21 7.14
C PRO A 157 -7.59 0.22 7.14
N ASN A 158 -7.40 0.35 7.03
CA ASN A 158 -6.65 0.58 7.20
C ASN A 158 -6.32 0.81 7.51
#